data_a8266cc6fe45baa5b65e6a99dda86fe1
#
_entry.id   a8266cc6fe45baa5b65e6a99dda86fe1
#
_cell.length_a   1.000
_cell.length_b   1.000
_cell.length_c   1.000
_cell.angle_alpha   90.00
_cell.angle_beta   90.00
_cell.angle_gamma   90.00
#
_symmetry.space_group_name_H-M   'P 1'
#
loop_
_entity.id
_entity.type
_entity.pdbx_description
1 polymer ?
#
loop_
_entity_poly.entity_id
_entity_poly.type
_entity_poly.pdbx_seq_one_letter_code
_entity_poly.pdbx_strand_id
1 'polypeptide(L)'
;VYLVKDLRAQGDAYKGPDAVRNVCYFEVNDTNPLNALEFVLKDSGKLFFDDIILFSANINYNAETGRVYVLNNPNVQFLLDNNEQFLQPLRKRGMKVILGILGNHDAAGVAQLSDMGCREFAKELAAYCDAYNLDGVGFDDEYSTSPDLSNPWFTQWSYDAAARLCYETKKAMPDKTVMVYYLGGINSWM
;
A
#
# COMPACT_ATOMS: atom_id res chain seq x y z
N VAL A 1 2.53 7.09 -20.78
CA VAL A 1 1.21 6.80 -21.38
C VAL A 1 1.37 6.06 -22.70
N TYR A 2 2.23 6.51 -23.62
CA TYR A 2 2.44 5.85 -24.94
C TYR A 2 3.05 4.46 -24.79
N LEU A 3 4.06 4.31 -23.96
CA LEU A 3 4.73 3.03 -23.75
C LEU A 3 3.75 1.97 -23.21
N VAL A 4 2.89 2.38 -22.29
CA VAL A 4 1.88 1.49 -21.70
C VAL A 4 0.84 1.06 -22.73
N LYS A 5 0.44 1.94 -23.64
CA LYS A 5 -0.49 1.62 -24.71
C LYS A 5 0.07 0.54 -25.65
N ASP A 6 1.32 0.70 -26.07
CA ASP A 6 1.98 -0.24 -26.98
C ASP A 6 2.19 -1.60 -26.32
N LEU A 7 2.58 -1.61 -25.06
CA LEU A 7 2.75 -2.84 -24.30
C LEU A 7 1.44 -3.61 -24.11
N ARG A 8 0.34 -2.93 -23.82
CA ARG A 8 -0.97 -3.59 -23.66
C ARG A 8 -1.61 -4.04 -24.97
N ALA A 9 -1.25 -3.43 -26.08
CA ALA A 9 -1.70 -3.88 -27.40
C ALA A 9 -1.19 -5.27 -27.77
N GLN A 10 -0.15 -5.78 -27.12
CA GLN A 10 0.42 -7.09 -27.38
C GLN A 10 -0.24 -8.25 -26.59
N GLY A 11 -1.27 -7.98 -25.80
CA GLY A 11 -2.11 -8.99 -25.16
C GLY A 11 -1.65 -9.46 -23.77
N ASP A 12 -2.15 -10.62 -23.34
CA ASP A 12 -1.96 -11.14 -21.97
C ASP A 12 -0.52 -11.52 -21.60
N ALA A 13 0.38 -11.57 -22.59
CA ALA A 13 1.81 -11.79 -22.38
C ALA A 13 2.46 -10.77 -21.44
N TYR A 14 1.85 -9.58 -21.29
CA TYR A 14 2.33 -8.52 -20.39
C TYR A 14 1.95 -8.70 -18.93
N LYS A 15 1.11 -9.66 -18.61
CA LYS A 15 0.72 -9.94 -17.23
C LYS A 15 1.66 -10.88 -16.51
N GLY A 16 2.82 -11.14 -17.08
CA GLY A 16 3.89 -11.87 -16.41
C GLY A 16 4.59 -11.03 -15.32
N PRO A 17 5.48 -11.63 -14.53
CA PRO A 17 6.18 -10.95 -13.44
C PRO A 17 7.00 -9.73 -13.87
N ASP A 18 7.44 -9.69 -15.13
CA ASP A 18 8.25 -8.61 -15.71
C ASP A 18 7.41 -7.58 -16.51
N ALA A 19 6.09 -7.70 -16.50
CA ALA A 19 5.23 -6.80 -17.25
C ALA A 19 5.09 -5.44 -16.57
N VAL A 20 5.06 -4.37 -17.37
CA VAL A 20 4.72 -3.02 -16.89
C VAL A 20 3.28 -3.03 -16.38
N ARG A 21 3.10 -2.59 -15.13
CA ARG A 21 1.81 -2.45 -14.48
C ARG A 21 1.44 -0.98 -14.35
N ASN A 22 0.17 -0.67 -14.58
CA ASN A 22 -0.38 0.67 -14.34
C ASN A 22 -0.97 0.70 -12.95
N VAL A 23 -0.34 1.47 -12.07
CA VAL A 23 -0.74 1.64 -10.69
C VAL A 23 -1.42 2.99 -10.53
N CYS A 24 -2.56 3.03 -9.86
CA CYS A 24 -3.27 4.26 -9.53
C CYS A 24 -3.30 4.45 -8.01
N TYR A 25 -2.77 5.56 -7.52
CA TYR A 25 -3.02 6.05 -6.17
C TYR A 25 -4.39 6.73 -6.18
N PHE A 26 -5.30 6.17 -5.44
CA PHE A 26 -6.69 6.55 -5.45
C PHE A 26 -7.03 7.32 -4.17
N GLU A 27 -7.22 8.64 -4.30
CA GLU A 27 -7.59 9.49 -3.16
C GLU A 27 -9.03 9.19 -2.73
N VAL A 28 -9.17 8.47 -1.63
CA VAL A 28 -10.45 7.94 -1.16
C VAL A 28 -11.37 8.97 -0.52
N ASN A 29 -10.85 10.14 -0.18
CA ASN A 29 -11.66 11.17 0.49
C ASN A 29 -12.65 11.84 -0.47
N ASP A 30 -12.31 11.92 -1.74
CA ASP A 30 -13.09 12.64 -2.75
C ASP A 30 -13.59 11.78 -3.91
N THR A 31 -13.16 10.52 -4.00
CA THR A 31 -13.36 9.72 -5.21
C THR A 31 -13.88 8.31 -4.90
N ASN A 32 -14.83 7.86 -5.72
CA ASN A 32 -15.30 6.48 -5.66
C ASN A 32 -14.32 5.55 -6.39
N PRO A 33 -13.75 4.52 -5.73
CA PRO A 33 -12.79 3.61 -6.36
C PRO A 33 -13.36 2.87 -7.59
N LEU A 34 -14.67 2.69 -7.68
CA LEU A 34 -15.31 2.09 -8.86
C LEU A 34 -15.11 2.90 -10.14
N ASN A 35 -14.80 4.19 -10.04
CA ASN A 35 -14.46 5.02 -11.23
C ASN A 35 -13.24 4.47 -11.98
N ALA A 36 -12.36 3.71 -11.32
CA ALA A 36 -11.24 3.06 -11.99
C ALA A 36 -11.66 2.09 -13.10
N LEU A 37 -12.88 1.54 -13.03
CA LEU A 37 -13.44 0.65 -14.06
C LEU A 37 -13.82 1.36 -15.36
N GLU A 38 -13.99 2.68 -15.31
CA GLU A 38 -14.32 3.51 -16.49
C GLU A 38 -13.11 3.78 -17.40
N PHE A 39 -11.89 3.56 -16.89
CA PHE A 39 -10.67 3.78 -17.65
C PHE A 39 -10.31 2.55 -18.46
N VAL A 40 -10.58 2.60 -19.75
CA VAL A 40 -10.29 1.51 -20.69
C VAL A 40 -9.37 1.97 -21.81
N LEU A 41 -8.59 1.04 -22.35
CA LEU A 41 -7.76 1.27 -23.52
C LEU A 41 -8.65 1.34 -24.76
N LYS A 42 -8.55 2.43 -25.52
CA LYS A 42 -9.40 2.71 -26.68
C LYS A 42 -9.47 1.57 -27.70
N ASP A 43 -8.32 0.98 -27.99
CA ASP A 43 -8.21 0.02 -29.09
C ASP A 43 -8.60 -1.41 -28.67
N SER A 44 -8.41 -1.78 -27.40
CA SER A 44 -8.66 -3.15 -26.90
C SER A 44 -9.86 -3.27 -25.97
N GLY A 45 -10.36 -2.17 -25.42
CA GLY A 45 -11.40 -2.17 -24.39
C GLY A 45 -10.95 -2.76 -23.04
N LYS A 46 -9.67 -3.14 -22.90
CA LYS A 46 -9.13 -3.65 -21.64
C LYS A 46 -9.02 -2.55 -20.61
N LEU A 47 -9.13 -2.89 -19.33
CA LEU A 47 -8.94 -1.95 -18.24
C LEU A 47 -7.54 -1.33 -18.30
N PHE A 48 -7.47 -0.04 -18.01
CA PHE A 48 -6.20 0.69 -18.03
C PHE A 48 -5.36 0.40 -16.79
N PHE A 49 -5.97 0.39 -15.60
CA PHE A 49 -5.26 0.14 -14.35
C PHE A 49 -5.18 -1.35 -14.03
N ASP A 50 -4.03 -1.78 -13.51
CA ASP A 50 -3.78 -3.12 -12.99
C ASP A 50 -3.91 -3.17 -11.47
N ASP A 51 -3.44 -2.12 -10.80
CA ASP A 51 -3.42 -2.02 -9.34
C ASP A 51 -4.03 -0.69 -8.90
N ILE A 52 -4.89 -0.75 -7.89
CA ILE A 52 -5.48 0.41 -7.22
C ILE A 52 -4.94 0.46 -5.81
N ILE A 53 -4.29 1.54 -5.44
CA ILE A 53 -3.86 1.82 -4.08
C ILE A 53 -4.90 2.72 -3.43
N LEU A 54 -5.57 2.23 -2.39
CA LEU A 54 -6.46 3.02 -1.56
C LEU A 54 -5.62 3.98 -0.73
N PHE A 55 -5.65 5.25 -1.04
CA PHE A 55 -4.80 6.26 -0.43
C PHE A 55 -5.61 7.18 0.48
N SER A 56 -5.43 7.07 1.81
CA SER A 56 -4.58 6.09 2.46
C SER A 56 -5.07 5.80 3.88
N ALA A 57 -4.73 4.62 4.38
CA ALA A 57 -4.62 4.38 5.80
C ALA A 57 -3.30 4.96 6.31
N ASN A 58 -3.11 4.98 7.64
CA ASN A 58 -1.92 5.56 8.25
C ASN A 58 -1.23 4.55 9.18
N ILE A 59 0.09 4.68 9.27
CA ILE A 59 0.86 4.10 10.36
C ILE A 59 0.87 5.08 11.53
N ASN A 60 0.39 4.66 12.70
CA ASN A 60 0.28 5.52 13.89
C ASN A 60 0.87 4.88 15.12
N TYR A 61 1.21 5.71 16.10
CA TYR A 61 1.73 5.31 17.39
C TYR A 61 0.73 5.61 18.50
N ASN A 62 0.45 4.61 19.32
CA ASN A 62 -0.33 4.78 20.55
C ASN A 62 0.63 4.80 21.75
N ALA A 63 0.85 5.99 22.32
CA ALA A 63 1.77 6.19 23.44
C ALA A 63 1.32 5.50 24.73
N GLU A 64 0.02 5.28 24.93
CA GLU A 64 -0.51 4.60 26.13
C GLU A 64 -0.19 3.11 26.12
N THR A 65 -0.30 2.47 24.97
CA THR A 65 -0.03 1.05 24.80
C THR A 65 1.42 0.76 24.38
N GLY A 66 2.13 1.80 23.93
CA GLY A 66 3.48 1.68 23.39
C GLY A 66 3.55 0.97 22.03
N ARG A 67 2.44 0.85 21.28
CA ARG A 67 2.35 0.07 20.06
C ARG A 67 2.14 0.94 18.83
N VAL A 68 2.68 0.48 17.72
CA VAL A 68 2.36 1.00 16.38
C VAL A 68 1.18 0.21 15.81
N TYR A 69 0.29 0.87 15.09
CA TYR A 69 -0.94 0.28 14.56
C TYR A 69 -1.39 0.93 13.26
N VAL A 70 -2.31 0.29 12.54
CA VAL A 70 -2.97 0.84 11.36
C VAL A 70 -4.15 1.71 11.79
N LEU A 71 -4.12 2.99 11.42
CA LEU A 71 -5.24 3.90 11.60
C LEU A 71 -5.94 4.17 10.26
N ASN A 72 -7.23 3.95 10.20
CA ASN A 72 -8.05 4.33 9.06
C ASN A 72 -8.79 5.63 9.35
N ASN A 73 -8.80 6.56 8.41
CA ASN A 73 -9.78 7.62 8.44
C ASN A 73 -11.19 7.07 8.14
N PRO A 74 -12.27 7.83 8.38
CA PRO A 74 -13.63 7.34 8.17
C PRO A 74 -13.91 6.85 6.74
N ASN A 75 -13.28 7.44 5.72
CA ASN A 75 -13.51 7.08 4.31
C ASN A 75 -12.83 5.77 3.97
N VAL A 76 -11.59 5.55 4.42
CA VAL A 76 -10.91 4.25 4.28
C VAL A 76 -11.72 3.17 5.00
N GLN A 77 -12.11 3.42 6.26
CA GLN A 77 -12.88 2.45 7.03
C GLN A 77 -14.22 2.12 6.37
N PHE A 78 -14.93 3.14 5.84
CA PHE A 78 -16.16 2.93 5.09
C PHE A 78 -15.97 2.00 3.89
N LEU A 79 -14.90 2.18 3.10
CA LEU A 79 -14.61 1.32 1.96
C LEU A 79 -14.28 -0.12 2.38
N LEU A 80 -13.55 -0.29 3.48
CA LEU A 80 -13.21 -1.60 4.02
C LEU A 80 -14.47 -2.32 4.55
N ASP A 81 -15.32 -1.63 5.27
CA ASP A 81 -16.57 -2.18 5.82
C ASP A 81 -17.60 -2.52 4.72
N ASN A 82 -17.58 -1.77 3.62
CA ASN A 82 -18.43 -1.99 2.45
C ASN A 82 -17.67 -2.61 1.27
N ASN A 83 -16.67 -3.37 1.54
CA ASN A 83 -15.71 -3.93 0.59
C ASN A 83 -16.36 -4.74 -0.53
N GLU A 84 -17.39 -5.55 -0.25
CA GLU A 84 -18.13 -6.29 -1.28
C GLU A 84 -18.78 -5.38 -2.34
N GLN A 85 -19.16 -4.18 -1.94
CA GLN A 85 -19.78 -3.20 -2.83
C GLN A 85 -18.75 -2.37 -3.62
N PHE A 86 -17.64 -1.98 -3.00
CA PHE A 86 -16.72 -1.00 -3.58
C PHE A 86 -15.36 -1.58 -4.04
N LEU A 87 -14.87 -2.63 -3.39
CA LEU A 87 -13.53 -3.15 -3.66
C LEU A 87 -13.54 -4.48 -4.42
N GLN A 88 -14.43 -5.41 -4.06
CA GLN A 88 -14.49 -6.69 -4.74
C GLN A 88 -14.90 -6.59 -6.23
N PRO A 89 -15.71 -5.62 -6.69
CA PRO A 89 -15.94 -5.45 -8.12
C PRO A 89 -14.66 -5.14 -8.91
N LEU A 90 -13.71 -4.38 -8.34
CA LEU A 90 -12.40 -4.12 -8.95
C LEU A 90 -11.61 -5.42 -9.11
N ARG A 91 -11.55 -6.22 -8.03
CA ARG A 91 -10.85 -7.51 -8.02
C ARG A 91 -11.46 -8.51 -8.99
N LYS A 92 -12.79 -8.59 -9.07
CA LYS A 92 -13.52 -9.46 -10.03
C LYS A 92 -13.21 -9.09 -11.49
N ARG A 93 -12.79 -7.86 -11.75
CA ARG A 93 -12.34 -7.40 -13.07
C ARG A 93 -10.83 -7.52 -13.29
N GLY A 94 -10.11 -8.12 -12.34
CA GLY A 94 -8.68 -8.44 -12.45
C GLY A 94 -7.73 -7.34 -11.97
N MET A 95 -8.24 -6.28 -11.33
CA MET A 95 -7.41 -5.29 -10.63
C MET A 95 -6.99 -5.84 -9.28
N LYS A 96 -5.81 -5.47 -8.80
CA LYS A 96 -5.43 -5.65 -7.40
C LYS A 96 -5.85 -4.43 -6.59
N VAL A 97 -6.34 -4.67 -5.39
CA VAL A 97 -6.68 -3.62 -4.41
C VAL A 97 -5.66 -3.66 -3.28
N ILE A 98 -4.92 -2.59 -3.14
CA ILE A 98 -3.77 -2.45 -2.25
C ILE A 98 -4.05 -1.33 -1.26
N LEU A 99 -3.78 -1.56 0.03
CA LEU A 99 -3.93 -0.53 1.06
C LEU A 99 -2.68 0.34 1.11
N GLY A 100 -2.83 1.64 0.86
CA GLY A 100 -1.77 2.62 1.07
C GLY A 100 -1.55 2.86 2.57
N ILE A 101 -0.30 2.92 2.99
CA ILE A 101 0.12 3.17 4.37
C ILE A 101 1.02 4.40 4.38
N LEU A 102 0.54 5.49 4.97
CA LEU A 102 1.19 6.78 5.04
C LEU A 102 1.48 7.16 6.50
N GLY A 103 2.55 7.90 6.77
CA GLY A 103 2.79 8.52 8.09
C GLY A 103 1.70 9.54 8.44
N ASN A 104 1.56 9.89 9.73
CA ASN A 104 0.46 10.73 10.21
C ASN A 104 0.90 11.72 11.30
N HIS A 105 2.02 12.39 11.09
CA HIS A 105 2.56 13.43 12.00
C HIS A 105 2.82 12.94 13.43
N ASP A 106 3.07 11.65 13.63
CA ASP A 106 3.49 11.09 14.91
C ASP A 106 4.83 10.34 14.81
N ALA A 107 5.24 9.66 15.89
CA ALA A 107 6.51 8.95 15.96
C ALA A 107 6.56 7.67 15.09
N ALA A 108 5.43 7.18 14.59
CA ALA A 108 5.42 6.02 13.71
C ALA A 108 5.69 6.44 12.27
N GLY A 109 6.55 5.68 11.59
CA GLY A 109 6.91 5.90 10.20
C GLY A 109 7.46 4.63 9.57
N VAL A 110 7.46 4.61 8.26
CA VAL A 110 7.88 3.44 7.45
C VAL A 110 9.36 3.10 7.67
N ALA A 111 10.21 4.12 7.84
CA ALA A 111 11.65 3.98 7.89
C ALA A 111 12.26 4.07 9.31
N GLN A 112 11.46 3.91 10.35
CA GLN A 112 11.92 4.12 11.74
C GLN A 112 11.39 3.08 12.74
N LEU A 113 10.95 1.92 12.26
CA LEU A 113 10.64 0.78 13.12
C LEU A 113 11.86 -0.10 13.34
N SER A 114 12.00 -0.60 14.57
CA SER A 114 13.00 -1.63 14.91
C SER A 114 12.65 -2.97 14.25
N ASP A 115 13.53 -3.94 14.30
CA ASP A 115 13.26 -5.32 13.84
C ASP A 115 12.01 -5.92 14.49
N MET A 116 11.80 -5.61 15.78
CA MET A 116 10.60 -6.03 16.50
C MET A 116 9.37 -5.27 15.99
N GLY A 117 9.44 -3.96 15.89
CA GLY A 117 8.36 -3.13 15.39
C GLY A 117 7.93 -3.53 13.98
N CYS A 118 8.89 -3.78 13.08
CA CYS A 118 8.61 -4.26 11.73
C CYS A 118 7.85 -5.59 11.72
N ARG A 119 8.29 -6.57 12.54
CA ARG A 119 7.61 -7.87 12.61
C ARG A 119 6.20 -7.77 13.16
N GLU A 120 5.99 -7.00 14.21
CA GLU A 120 4.67 -6.88 14.83
C GLU A 120 3.70 -6.10 13.93
N PHE A 121 4.14 -5.00 13.33
CA PHE A 121 3.33 -4.25 12.38
C PHE A 121 3.03 -5.06 11.10
N ALA A 122 3.98 -5.82 10.59
CA ALA A 122 3.77 -6.73 9.46
C ALA A 122 2.68 -7.78 9.71
N LYS A 123 2.58 -8.30 10.94
CA LYS A 123 1.49 -9.23 11.32
C LYS A 123 0.12 -8.54 11.28
N GLU A 124 0.05 -7.30 11.75
CA GLU A 124 -1.18 -6.52 11.69
C GLU A 124 -1.59 -6.25 10.24
N LEU A 125 -0.65 -5.83 9.39
CA LEU A 125 -0.92 -5.61 7.96
C LEU A 125 -1.39 -6.89 7.26
N ALA A 126 -0.81 -8.04 7.57
CA ALA A 126 -1.25 -9.31 7.03
C ALA A 126 -2.69 -9.64 7.48
N ALA A 127 -3.00 -9.44 8.77
CA ALA A 127 -4.34 -9.63 9.30
C ALA A 127 -5.37 -8.69 8.64
N TYR A 128 -5.01 -7.43 8.38
CA TYR A 128 -5.83 -6.49 7.62
C TYR A 128 -6.12 -7.00 6.21
N CYS A 129 -5.08 -7.39 5.49
CA CYS A 129 -5.23 -7.90 4.14
C CYS A 129 -6.12 -9.15 4.07
N ASP A 130 -6.05 -10.00 5.07
CA ASP A 130 -6.89 -11.19 5.14
C ASP A 130 -8.34 -10.86 5.53
N ALA A 131 -8.53 -10.01 6.55
CA ALA A 131 -9.86 -9.61 7.03
C ALA A 131 -10.70 -8.90 5.96
N TYR A 132 -10.05 -8.05 5.17
CA TYR A 132 -10.70 -7.24 4.13
C TYR A 132 -10.48 -7.78 2.71
N ASN A 133 -9.89 -8.96 2.56
CA ASN A 133 -9.63 -9.61 1.28
C ASN A 133 -8.90 -8.66 0.30
N LEU A 134 -7.82 -8.00 0.77
CA LEU A 134 -6.98 -7.10 -0.01
C LEU A 134 -5.82 -7.86 -0.66
N ASP A 135 -5.26 -7.29 -1.71
CA ASP A 135 -4.16 -7.89 -2.49
C ASP A 135 -2.77 -7.47 -2.01
N GLY A 136 -2.68 -6.61 -1.00
CA GLY A 136 -1.42 -6.18 -0.42
C GLY A 136 -1.43 -4.79 0.19
N VAL A 137 -0.23 -4.27 0.45
CA VAL A 137 0.00 -2.93 1.00
C VAL A 137 1.05 -2.17 0.19
N GLY A 138 0.94 -0.84 0.21
CA GLY A 138 1.91 0.07 -0.39
C GLY A 138 2.34 1.13 0.62
N PHE A 139 3.64 1.22 0.87
CA PHE A 139 4.21 2.18 1.82
C PHE A 139 4.56 3.51 1.17
N ASP A 140 4.26 4.59 1.89
CA ASP A 140 4.67 5.95 1.55
C ASP A 140 5.32 6.59 2.79
N ASP A 141 6.63 6.87 2.71
CA ASP A 141 7.42 7.36 3.85
C ASP A 141 7.41 8.87 3.91
N GLU A 142 6.28 9.42 4.33
CA GLU A 142 6.10 10.86 4.53
C GLU A 142 5.48 11.16 5.90
N TYR A 143 5.59 12.40 6.35
CA TYR A 143 4.89 12.98 7.50
C TYR A 143 5.15 12.32 8.86
N SER A 144 6.13 11.44 9.00
CA SER A 144 6.53 10.96 10.33
C SER A 144 7.37 12.01 11.07
N THR A 145 7.26 12.02 12.40
CA THR A 145 8.12 12.83 13.28
C THR A 145 9.30 12.02 13.81
N SER A 146 10.07 12.55 14.75
CA SER A 146 11.16 11.80 15.36
C SER A 146 10.65 10.55 16.08
N PRO A 147 11.32 9.39 15.94
CA PRO A 147 10.93 8.15 16.60
C PRO A 147 11.11 8.24 18.11
N ASP A 148 10.26 7.54 18.86
CA ASP A 148 10.42 7.37 20.32
C ASP A 148 11.46 6.28 20.61
N LEU A 149 12.71 6.65 20.68
CA LEU A 149 13.82 5.72 20.93
C LEU A 149 13.84 5.09 22.33
N SER A 150 13.00 5.55 23.24
CA SER A 150 12.81 4.90 24.54
C SER A 150 11.93 3.65 24.43
N ASN A 151 11.18 3.52 23.34
CA ASN A 151 10.28 2.41 23.09
C ASN A 151 10.94 1.39 22.14
N PRO A 152 10.92 0.08 22.47
CA PRO A 152 11.58 -0.97 21.68
C PRO A 152 10.99 -1.18 20.28
N TRP A 153 9.84 -0.58 19.96
CA TRP A 153 9.26 -0.61 18.63
C TRP A 153 10.02 0.25 17.61
N PHE A 154 10.84 1.20 18.06
CA PHE A 154 11.46 2.19 17.20
C PHE A 154 12.97 2.02 17.08
N THR A 155 13.50 2.55 15.99
CA THR A 155 14.92 2.78 15.75
C THR A 155 15.10 4.15 15.10
N GLN A 156 16.34 4.58 14.94
CA GLN A 156 16.66 5.75 14.13
C GLN A 156 16.17 5.53 12.69
N TRP A 157 15.68 6.60 12.07
CA TRP A 157 15.30 6.59 10.68
C TRP A 157 16.45 6.08 9.80
N SER A 158 16.16 5.11 8.94
CA SER A 158 17.14 4.54 8.02
C SER A 158 16.46 3.77 6.87
N TYR A 159 17.17 3.63 5.76
CA TYR A 159 16.74 2.79 4.63
C TYR A 159 16.67 1.32 5.03
N ASP A 160 17.57 0.88 5.88
CA ASP A 160 17.56 -0.49 6.39
C ASP A 160 16.29 -0.78 7.18
N ALA A 161 15.78 0.19 7.96
CA ALA A 161 14.49 0.05 8.66
C ALA A 161 13.33 -0.05 7.67
N ALA A 162 13.29 0.79 6.63
CA ALA A 162 12.28 0.71 5.58
C ALA A 162 12.35 -0.63 4.82
N ALA A 163 13.55 -1.05 4.42
CA ALA A 163 13.76 -2.34 3.76
C ALA A 163 13.35 -3.52 4.67
N ARG A 164 13.63 -3.41 5.97
CA ARG A 164 13.23 -4.41 6.96
C ARG A 164 11.71 -4.51 7.07
N LEU A 165 11.00 -3.39 7.13
CA LEU A 165 9.54 -3.39 7.15
C LEU A 165 8.97 -4.07 5.90
N CYS A 166 9.46 -3.73 4.72
CA CYS A 166 9.03 -4.37 3.47
C CYS A 166 9.30 -5.88 3.49
N TYR A 167 10.48 -6.31 3.95
CA TYR A 167 10.86 -7.72 4.05
C TYR A 167 9.95 -8.49 5.01
N GLU A 168 9.75 -7.99 6.24
CA GLU A 168 8.91 -8.66 7.24
C GLU A 168 7.43 -8.68 6.80
N THR A 169 6.97 -7.62 6.14
CA THR A 169 5.63 -7.56 5.56
C THR A 169 5.46 -8.60 4.45
N LYS A 170 6.42 -8.69 3.53
CA LYS A 170 6.39 -9.71 2.47
C LYS A 170 6.46 -11.13 3.02
N LYS A 171 7.22 -11.33 4.07
CA LYS A 171 7.33 -12.62 4.77
C LYS A 171 6.03 -13.00 5.48
N ALA A 172 5.31 -12.03 6.08
CA ALA A 172 4.03 -12.27 6.75
C ALA A 172 2.89 -12.58 5.76
N MET A 173 2.97 -12.08 4.52
CA MET A 173 1.98 -12.31 3.47
C MET A 173 2.65 -12.58 2.10
N PRO A 174 3.26 -13.77 1.92
CA PRO A 174 4.13 -14.07 0.79
C PRO A 174 3.43 -14.00 -0.57
N ASP A 175 2.13 -14.27 -0.61
CA ASP A 175 1.33 -14.26 -1.85
C ASP A 175 0.74 -12.90 -2.21
N LYS A 176 0.87 -11.91 -1.31
CA LYS A 176 0.34 -10.56 -1.52
C LYS A 176 1.42 -9.59 -2.02
N THR A 177 0.98 -8.50 -2.58
CA THR A 177 1.85 -7.44 -3.10
C THR A 177 2.35 -6.55 -1.94
N VAL A 178 3.64 -6.26 -1.92
CA VAL A 178 4.23 -5.22 -1.07
C VAL A 178 4.90 -4.22 -1.99
N MET A 179 4.53 -2.96 -1.87
CA MET A 179 5.01 -1.86 -2.71
C MET A 179 5.60 -0.76 -1.85
N VAL A 180 6.46 0.06 -2.44
CA VAL A 180 6.97 1.30 -1.84
C VAL A 180 6.80 2.42 -2.86
N TYR A 181 6.26 3.55 -2.43
CA TYR A 181 6.30 4.77 -3.21
C TYR A 181 7.71 5.35 -3.16
N TYR A 182 8.31 5.48 -4.34
CA TYR A 182 9.70 5.87 -4.48
C TYR A 182 9.84 7.39 -4.46
N LEU A 183 9.83 8.00 -3.27
CA LEU A 183 9.90 9.43 -3.05
C LEU A 183 10.95 9.80 -1.97
N GLY A 184 11.47 11.02 -2.05
CA GLY A 184 12.28 11.61 -1.01
C GLY A 184 13.62 10.92 -0.78
N GLY A 185 13.96 10.68 0.48
CA GLY A 185 15.23 10.09 0.89
C GLY A 185 15.48 8.69 0.32
N ILE A 186 14.45 7.91 0.12
CA ILE A 186 14.55 6.57 -0.50
C ILE A 186 15.16 6.66 -1.91
N ASN A 187 14.91 7.74 -2.63
CA ASN A 187 15.44 7.96 -3.99
C ASN A 187 16.95 8.12 -4.06
N SER A 188 17.60 8.57 -3.01
CA SER A 188 19.02 8.94 -3.05
C SER A 188 19.96 7.75 -2.82
N TRP A 189 19.43 6.54 -2.60
CA TRP A 189 20.19 5.39 -2.11
C TRP A 189 20.01 4.10 -2.91
N MET A 190 19.24 4.14 -3.98
CA MET A 190 19.17 3.07 -4.99
C MET A 190 19.97 3.48 -6.26
#